data_72b646c20b79317d300b3b72f103dabf
#
_entry.id   72b646c20b79317d300b3b72f103dabf
#
_cell.length_a   1.000
_cell.length_b   1.000
_cell.length_c   1.000
_cell.angle_alpha   90.00
_cell.angle_beta   90.00
_cell.angle_gamma   90.00
#
_symmetry.space_group_name_H-M   'P 1'
#
loop_
_entity.id
_entity.type
_entity.pdbx_description
1 polymer ?
#
loop_
_entity_poly.entity_id
_entity_poly.type
_entity_poly.pdbx_seq_one_letter_code
_entity_poly.pdbx_strand_id
1 'polypeptide(L)'
;MDIKLRIEQPSDYNETENVTREAFWNHFSPGCDEHYLLHIMRNHPKFVPELDIVAELNGKIVGNVVCLKSFIMADDGNQYEVLSLGPISVLPEYQQKGIGGKMIWKR
;
A
#
# COMPACT_ATOMS: atom_id res chain seq x y z
N MET A 1 -13.15 10.86 -13.13
CA MET A 1 -11.77 11.01 -12.59
C MET A 1 -10.93 9.91 -13.20
N ASP A 2 -9.91 10.28 -13.97
CA ASP A 2 -9.08 9.31 -14.69
C ASP A 2 -7.91 8.86 -13.83
N ILE A 3 -8.11 7.78 -13.10
CA ILE A 3 -7.09 7.19 -12.24
C ILE A 3 -6.29 6.16 -13.02
N LYS A 4 -4.97 6.32 -13.05
CA LYS A 4 -4.06 5.37 -13.66
C LYS A 4 -3.44 4.49 -12.57
N LEU A 5 -3.53 3.18 -12.71
CA LEU A 5 -2.94 2.23 -11.78
C LEU A 5 -1.66 1.64 -12.41
N ARG A 6 -0.58 1.65 -11.64
CA ARG A 6 0.70 1.12 -12.10
C ARG A 6 1.55 0.65 -10.93
N ILE A 7 2.62 -0.10 -11.23
CA ILE A 7 3.57 -0.55 -10.21
C ILE A 7 4.41 0.65 -9.75
N GLU A 8 4.63 0.75 -8.44
CA GLU A 8 5.48 1.79 -7.86
C GLU A 8 6.92 1.61 -8.33
N GLN A 9 7.56 2.74 -8.67
CA GLN A 9 8.97 2.78 -9.02
C GLN A 9 9.78 3.42 -7.88
N PRO A 10 11.09 3.16 -7.78
CA PRO A 10 11.90 3.79 -6.73
C PRO A 10 11.81 5.31 -6.72
N SER A 11 11.64 5.94 -7.87
CA SER A 11 11.48 7.40 -7.94
C SER A 11 10.20 7.91 -7.31
N ASP A 12 9.24 7.02 -7.02
CA ASP A 12 7.96 7.37 -6.40
C ASP A 12 7.99 7.30 -4.87
N TYR A 13 9.02 6.71 -4.29
CA TYR A 13 9.01 6.32 -2.87
C TYR A 13 8.73 7.49 -1.92
N ASN A 14 9.37 8.63 -2.13
CA ASN A 14 9.16 9.79 -1.27
C ASN A 14 7.72 10.29 -1.35
N GLU A 15 7.17 10.36 -2.56
CA GLU A 15 5.80 10.81 -2.77
C GLU A 15 4.80 9.81 -2.17
N THR A 16 5.04 8.51 -2.35
CA THR A 16 4.18 7.47 -1.81
C THR A 16 4.16 7.47 -0.29
N GLU A 17 5.34 7.64 0.34
CA GLU A 17 5.41 7.71 1.80
C GLU A 17 4.67 8.94 2.32
N ASN A 18 4.69 10.05 1.60
CA ASN A 18 3.91 11.22 1.97
C ASN A 18 2.41 10.95 1.87
N VAL A 19 1.97 10.23 0.83
CA VAL A 19 0.55 9.84 0.69
C VAL A 19 0.12 9.00 1.90
N THR A 20 0.93 8.04 2.30
CA THR A 20 0.65 7.19 3.46
C THR A 20 0.57 8.02 4.74
N ARG A 21 1.52 8.93 4.93
CA ARG A 21 1.54 9.81 6.08
C ARG A 21 0.27 10.67 6.16
N GLU A 22 -0.10 11.30 5.05
CA GLU A 22 -1.30 12.14 5.02
C GLU A 22 -2.58 11.34 5.22
N ALA A 23 -2.64 10.11 4.67
CA ALA A 23 -3.82 9.27 4.79
C ALA A 23 -4.09 8.83 6.23
N PHE A 24 -3.03 8.59 7.02
CA PHE A 24 -3.15 8.03 8.37
C PHE A 24 -2.88 9.04 9.49
N TRP A 25 -2.58 10.28 9.16
CA TRP A 25 -2.21 11.28 10.17
C TRP A 25 -3.34 11.49 11.18
N ASN A 26 -3.04 11.31 12.47
CA ASN A 26 -3.97 11.51 13.58
C ASN A 26 -5.24 10.64 13.54
N HIS A 27 -5.25 9.55 12.76
CA HIS A 27 -6.43 8.68 12.70
C HIS A 27 -6.66 7.87 13.97
N PHE A 28 -5.60 7.28 14.52
CA PHE A 28 -5.69 6.38 15.67
C PHE A 28 -4.92 6.89 16.88
N SER A 29 -3.96 7.78 16.67
CA SER A 29 -3.15 8.40 17.68
C SER A 29 -2.59 9.70 17.12
N PRO A 30 -2.04 10.60 17.96
CA PRO A 30 -1.40 11.80 17.43
C PRO A 30 -0.26 11.41 16.47
N GLY A 31 -0.30 11.91 15.24
CA GLY A 31 0.64 11.56 14.19
C GLY A 31 0.33 10.22 13.56
N CYS A 32 1.30 9.64 12.84
CA CYS A 32 1.18 8.29 12.30
C CYS A 32 2.56 7.68 12.05
N ASP A 33 2.62 6.34 12.09
CA ASP A 33 3.84 5.58 11.82
C ASP A 33 3.75 4.75 10.55
N GLU A 34 2.61 4.77 9.84
CA GLU A 34 2.37 3.92 8.69
C GLU A 34 3.33 4.23 7.54
N HIS A 35 3.70 5.50 7.35
CA HIS A 35 4.67 5.86 6.31
C HIS A 35 6.06 5.31 6.63
N TYR A 36 6.42 5.23 7.91
CA TYR A 36 7.68 4.65 8.35
C TYR A 36 7.65 3.14 8.21
N LEU A 37 6.52 2.52 8.54
CA LEU A 37 6.30 1.09 8.34
C LEU A 37 6.44 0.72 6.87
N LEU A 38 5.88 1.52 5.98
CA LEU A 38 6.00 1.33 4.54
C LEU A 38 7.47 1.33 4.09
N HIS A 39 8.26 2.25 4.62
CA HIS A 39 9.68 2.33 4.33
C HIS A 39 10.41 1.05 4.75
N ILE A 40 10.09 0.54 5.94
CA ILE A 40 10.66 -0.71 6.45
C ILE A 40 10.22 -1.89 5.59
N MET A 41 8.95 -1.95 5.22
CA MET A 41 8.39 -3.05 4.44
C MET A 41 9.06 -3.21 3.08
N ARG A 42 9.43 -2.13 2.42
CA ARG A 42 10.08 -2.19 1.11
C ARG A 42 11.41 -2.94 1.15
N ASN A 43 12.06 -2.98 2.30
CA ASN A 43 13.34 -3.67 2.49
C ASN A 43 13.17 -5.07 3.07
N HIS A 44 11.93 -5.49 3.29
CA HIS A 44 11.65 -6.81 3.86
C HIS A 44 11.75 -7.88 2.77
N PRO A 45 12.40 -9.05 3.05
CA PRO A 45 12.55 -10.11 2.04
C PRO A 45 11.25 -10.68 1.52
N LYS A 46 10.16 -10.52 2.25
CA LYS A 46 8.83 -11.00 1.84
C LYS A 46 8.01 -9.97 1.08
N PHE A 47 8.56 -8.78 0.85
CA PHE A 47 7.88 -7.74 0.08
C PHE A 47 7.70 -8.18 -1.38
N VAL A 48 6.53 -7.91 -1.94
CA VAL A 48 6.18 -8.32 -3.30
C VAL A 48 6.11 -7.08 -4.20
N PRO A 49 7.22 -6.72 -4.87
CA PRO A 49 7.25 -5.48 -5.68
C PRO A 49 6.19 -5.45 -6.79
N GLU A 50 5.85 -6.62 -7.35
CA GLU A 50 4.89 -6.71 -8.45
C GLU A 50 3.47 -6.37 -8.00
N LEU A 51 3.21 -6.38 -6.69
CA LEU A 51 1.91 -6.04 -6.12
C LEU A 51 1.94 -4.70 -5.37
N ASP A 52 3.00 -3.94 -5.53
CA ASP A 52 3.12 -2.58 -5.00
C ASP A 52 2.54 -1.62 -6.03
N ILE A 53 1.25 -1.31 -5.87
CA ILE A 53 0.47 -0.56 -6.85
C ILE A 53 0.26 0.87 -6.36
N VAL A 54 0.45 1.83 -7.26
CA VAL A 54 0.12 3.23 -7.00
C VAL A 54 -1.03 3.67 -7.89
N ALA A 55 -1.83 4.59 -7.38
CA ALA A 55 -2.89 5.26 -8.13
C ALA A 55 -2.42 6.68 -8.44
N GLU A 56 -2.40 7.03 -9.71
CA GLU A 56 -1.90 8.31 -10.19
C GLU A 56 -3.03 9.10 -10.85
N LEU A 57 -3.12 10.37 -10.53
CA LEU A 57 -4.10 11.29 -11.12
C LEU A 57 -3.35 12.53 -11.62
N ASN A 58 -3.34 12.74 -12.94
CA ASN A 58 -2.67 13.89 -13.57
C ASN A 58 -1.19 14.00 -13.14
N GLY A 59 -0.49 12.88 -13.09
CA GLY A 59 0.92 12.85 -12.74
C GLY A 59 1.23 12.89 -11.25
N LYS A 60 0.18 12.93 -10.40
CA LYS A 60 0.33 12.97 -8.95
C LYS A 60 -0.10 11.63 -8.36
N ILE A 61 0.68 11.06 -7.46
CA ILE A 61 0.29 9.85 -6.74
C ILE A 61 -0.73 10.22 -5.67
N VAL A 62 -1.89 9.57 -5.70
CA VAL A 62 -2.97 9.82 -4.75
C VAL A 62 -3.30 8.59 -3.91
N GLY A 63 -2.73 7.43 -4.23
CA GLY A 63 -2.96 6.22 -3.46
C GLY A 63 -1.86 5.18 -3.66
N ASN A 64 -1.79 4.22 -2.72
CA ASN A 64 -0.81 3.13 -2.77
C ASN A 64 -1.30 1.94 -1.95
N VAL A 65 -0.96 0.74 -2.39
CA VAL A 65 -1.16 -0.49 -1.61
C VAL A 65 0.05 -1.40 -1.81
N VAL A 66 0.51 -2.04 -0.72
CA VAL A 66 1.65 -2.96 -0.74
C VAL A 66 1.25 -4.31 -0.17
N CYS A 67 2.07 -5.34 -0.44
CA CYS A 67 1.84 -6.70 0.06
C CYS A 67 3.13 -7.32 0.56
N LEU A 68 2.98 -8.22 1.55
CA LEU A 68 4.03 -9.12 1.99
C LEU A 68 3.56 -10.55 1.82
N LYS A 69 4.48 -11.47 1.52
CA LYS A 69 4.20 -12.89 1.58
C LYS A 69 4.29 -13.36 3.02
N SER A 70 3.34 -14.17 3.44
CA SER A 70 3.31 -14.77 4.78
C SER A 70 2.96 -16.24 4.66
N PHE A 71 3.13 -16.98 5.77
CA PHE A 71 2.79 -18.40 5.81
C PHE A 71 1.90 -18.66 7.00
N ILE A 72 0.88 -19.51 6.79
CA ILE A 72 0.01 -19.98 7.85
C ILE A 72 0.24 -21.48 8.02
N MET A 73 0.48 -21.90 9.28
CA MET A 73 0.58 -23.31 9.61
C MET A 73 -0.82 -23.84 9.88
N ALA A 74 -1.26 -24.81 9.10
CA ALA A 74 -2.57 -25.41 9.29
C ALA A 74 -2.53 -26.54 10.33
N ASP A 75 -3.71 -26.97 10.80
CA ASP A 75 -3.83 -28.05 11.80
C ASP A 75 -3.29 -29.38 11.30
N ASP A 76 -3.26 -29.58 9.98
CA ASP A 76 -2.73 -30.80 9.36
C ASP A 76 -1.20 -30.79 9.27
N GLY A 77 -0.54 -29.76 9.80
CA GLY A 77 0.92 -29.64 9.78
C GLY A 77 1.48 -29.05 8.50
N ASN A 78 0.64 -28.75 7.51
CA ASN A 78 1.10 -28.16 6.25
C ASN A 78 1.20 -26.64 6.40
N GLN A 79 2.12 -26.06 5.64
CA GLN A 79 2.34 -24.62 5.58
C GLN A 79 1.80 -24.08 4.29
N TYR A 80 0.95 -23.04 4.38
CA TYR A 80 0.34 -22.40 3.22
C TYR A 80 0.82 -20.97 3.07
N GLU A 81 1.19 -20.60 1.83
CA GLU A 81 1.58 -19.23 1.53
C GLU A 81 0.34 -18.37 1.37
N VAL A 82 0.34 -17.19 2.02
CA VAL A 82 -0.73 -16.21 1.90
C VAL A 82 -0.12 -14.84 1.64
N LEU A 83 -0.93 -13.94 1.07
CA LEU A 83 -0.53 -12.54 0.90
C LEU A 83 -1.17 -11.71 2.00
N SER A 84 -0.33 -10.96 2.72
CA SER A 84 -0.80 -10.02 3.73
C SER A 84 -0.77 -8.62 3.15
N LEU A 85 -1.90 -7.91 3.22
CA LEU A 85 -1.96 -6.51 2.79
C LEU A 85 -1.23 -5.64 3.81
N GLY A 86 -0.34 -4.79 3.32
CA GLY A 86 0.24 -3.72 4.10
C GLY A 86 -0.69 -2.50 4.07
N PRO A 87 -0.15 -1.30 4.36
CA PRO A 87 -0.97 -0.10 4.34
C PRO A 87 -1.64 0.10 2.98
N ILE A 88 -2.94 0.42 3.01
CA ILE A 88 -3.68 0.89 1.84
C ILE A 88 -3.93 2.37 2.09
N SER A 89 -3.34 3.22 1.27
CA SER A 89 -3.33 4.66 1.51
C SER A 89 -3.99 5.40 0.35
N VAL A 90 -4.84 6.38 0.68
CA VAL A 90 -5.41 7.30 -0.30
C VAL A 90 -5.39 8.68 0.34
N LEU A 91 -4.95 9.70 -0.39
CA LEU A 91 -4.94 11.06 0.13
C LEU A 91 -6.34 11.44 0.61
N PRO A 92 -6.44 12.20 1.73
CA PRO A 92 -7.76 12.50 2.33
C PRO A 92 -8.76 13.10 1.35
N GLU A 93 -8.33 14.00 0.47
CA GLU A 93 -9.23 14.65 -0.49
C GLU A 93 -9.75 13.69 -1.57
N TYR A 94 -9.19 12.49 -1.67
CA TYR A 94 -9.59 11.49 -2.67
C TYR A 94 -10.19 10.23 -2.05
N GLN A 95 -10.37 10.20 -0.74
CA GLN A 95 -10.97 9.06 -0.04
C GLN A 95 -12.46 8.94 -0.38
N GLN A 96 -13.00 7.72 -0.22
CA GLN A 96 -14.41 7.40 -0.46
C GLN A 96 -14.82 7.59 -1.94
N LYS A 97 -13.86 7.44 -2.85
CA LYS A 97 -14.11 7.51 -4.30
C LYS A 97 -13.82 6.19 -5.01
N GLY A 98 -13.63 5.12 -4.24
CA GLY A 98 -13.38 3.78 -4.78
C GLY A 98 -11.95 3.52 -5.24
N ILE A 99 -11.00 4.42 -4.97
CA ILE A 99 -9.62 4.28 -5.42
C ILE A 99 -8.94 3.07 -4.75
N GLY A 100 -9.13 2.91 -3.43
CA GLY A 100 -8.57 1.77 -2.71
C GLY A 100 -9.03 0.44 -3.29
N GLY A 101 -10.33 0.32 -3.60
CA GLY A 101 -10.89 -0.86 -4.23
C GLY A 101 -10.31 -1.13 -5.61
N LYS A 102 -10.11 -0.08 -6.41
CA LYS A 102 -9.52 -0.23 -7.74
C LYS A 102 -8.08 -0.76 -7.66
N MET A 103 -7.30 -0.29 -6.69
CA MET A 103 -5.93 -0.78 -6.51
C MET A 103 -5.91 -2.26 -6.14
N ILE A 104 -6.82 -2.70 -5.29
CA ILE A 104 -6.92 -4.11 -4.89
C ILE A 104 -7.32 -4.97 -6.09
N TRP A 105 -8.30 -4.53 -6.88
CA TRP A 105 -8.78 -5.30 -8.04
C TRP A 105 -7.76 -5.34 -9.18
N LYS A 106 -6.80 -4.42 -9.22
CA LYS A 106 -5.72 -4.44 -10.22
C LYS A 106 -4.90 -5.72 -10.14
N ARG A 107 -4.81 -6.29 -8.95
CA ARG A 107 -4.07 -7.54 -8.73
C ARG A 107 -4.85 -8.71 -9.33
#